data_69b772dff027ffd83a7a3b1a1f91ee46
#
_entry.id   69b772dff027ffd83a7a3b1a1f91ee46
#
_cell.length_a   1.000
_cell.length_b   1.000
_cell.length_c   1.000
_cell.angle_alpha   90.00
_cell.angle_beta   90.00
_cell.angle_gamma   90.00
#
_symmetry.space_group_name_H-M   'P 1'
#
loop_
_entity.id
_entity.type
_entity.pdbx_description
1 polymer ?
#
loop_
_entity_poly.entity_id
_entity_poly.type
_entity_poly.pdbx_seq_one_letter_code
_entity_poly.pdbx_strand_id
1 'polypeptide(L)'
;MCYRAKEEARERGRMAERPVLVGLIPQAVVLDLGDQVSWISDAGNLRVEFDVNRCPFGSNIFQAPVGMRLLSGPVVPGTKAGSYKYRLWLNEQMVGRGEVIYRDK
;
A
#
# COMPACT_ATOMS: atom_id res chain seq x y z
N MET A 1 27.05 -7.39 14.88
CA MET A 1 25.77 -6.75 15.12
C MET A 1 24.68 -7.38 14.30
N CYS A 2 23.91 -8.20 14.95
CA CYS A 2 22.83 -8.89 14.24
C CYS A 2 21.82 -7.91 13.66
N TYR A 3 21.59 -6.85 14.37
CA TYR A 3 20.67 -5.84 13.92
C TYR A 3 21.09 -5.29 12.57
N ARG A 4 22.37 -4.99 12.44
CA ARG A 4 22.89 -4.45 11.19
C ARG A 4 22.69 -5.43 10.04
N ALA A 5 22.94 -6.69 10.30
CA ALA A 5 22.79 -7.71 9.27
C ALA A 5 21.36 -7.78 8.77
N LYS A 6 20.40 -7.62 9.66
CA LYS A 6 19.00 -7.63 9.27
C LYS A 6 18.65 -6.45 8.39
N GLU A 7 19.18 -5.28 8.73
CA GLU A 7 18.97 -4.10 7.91
C GLU A 7 19.50 -4.30 6.51
N GLU A 8 20.71 -4.82 6.43
CA GLU A 8 21.32 -5.04 5.13
C GLU A 8 20.55 -6.05 4.31
N ALA A 9 20.03 -7.08 4.94
CA ALA A 9 19.26 -8.09 4.23
C ALA A 9 18.02 -7.46 3.61
N ARG A 10 17.36 -6.55 4.30
CA ARG A 10 16.21 -5.89 3.73
C ARG A 10 16.58 -5.00 2.57
N GLU A 11 17.71 -4.33 2.66
CA GLU A 11 18.14 -3.41 1.62
C GLU A 11 18.54 -4.10 0.34
N ARG A 12 18.89 -5.37 0.43
CA ARG A 12 19.34 -6.11 -0.75
C ARG A 12 18.19 -6.77 -1.48
N GLY A 13 17.23 -5.96 -1.91
CA GLY A 13 16.16 -6.44 -2.75
C GLY A 13 14.95 -6.96 -2.03
N ARG A 14 14.93 -6.83 -0.72
CA ARG A 14 13.74 -7.18 0.01
C ARG A 14 12.67 -6.14 -0.22
N MET A 15 11.45 -6.62 -0.19
CA MET A 15 10.29 -5.75 -0.30
C MET A 15 10.27 -4.77 0.87
N ALA A 16 10.25 -3.49 0.59
CA ALA A 16 10.09 -2.48 1.61
C ALA A 16 8.60 -2.18 1.79
N GLU A 17 8.21 -1.96 3.02
CA GLU A 17 6.83 -1.68 3.36
C GLU A 17 6.66 -0.19 3.58
N ARG A 18 5.72 0.43 2.86
CA ARG A 18 5.41 1.85 3.01
C ARG A 18 4.11 1.98 3.78
N PRO A 19 4.16 2.32 5.06
CA PRO A 19 2.95 2.36 5.88
C PRO A 19 2.08 3.57 5.60
N VAL A 20 0.79 3.37 5.64
CA VAL A 20 -0.20 4.44 5.52
C VAL A 20 -1.16 4.32 6.69
N LEU A 21 -1.21 5.36 7.52
CA LEU A 21 -2.20 5.43 8.57
C LEU A 21 -3.45 6.07 7.98
N VAL A 22 -4.53 5.30 7.93
CA VAL A 22 -5.75 5.77 7.33
C VAL A 22 -6.41 6.81 8.19
N GLY A 23 -6.67 7.97 7.63
CA GLY A 23 -7.30 9.09 8.31
C GLY A 23 -8.13 9.89 7.33
N LEU A 24 -8.52 11.09 7.75
CA LEU A 24 -9.37 11.95 6.95
C LEU A 24 -8.62 12.67 5.84
N ILE A 25 -7.29 12.78 5.97
CA ILE A 25 -6.48 13.51 5.00
C ILE A 25 -5.97 12.52 3.96
N PRO A 26 -6.23 12.77 2.67
CA PRO A 26 -5.69 11.89 1.61
C PRO A 26 -4.18 11.84 1.68
N GLN A 27 -3.62 10.67 1.44
CA GLN A 27 -2.19 10.47 1.49
C GLN A 27 -1.69 9.92 0.17
N ALA A 28 -0.51 10.37 -0.21
CA ALA A 28 0.20 9.82 -1.34
C ALA A 28 1.42 9.09 -0.81
N VAL A 29 1.69 7.92 -1.36
CA VAL A 29 2.84 7.14 -0.97
C VAL A 29 3.62 6.78 -2.23
N VAL A 30 4.94 6.88 -2.16
CA VAL A 30 5.81 6.64 -3.30
C VAL A 30 6.44 5.26 -3.13
N LEU A 31 6.32 4.45 -4.18
CA LEU A 31 6.88 3.10 -4.20
C LEU A 31 7.96 2.98 -5.25
N ASP A 32 9.01 2.26 -4.92
CA ASP A 32 10.00 1.82 -5.88
C ASP A 32 9.78 0.35 -6.17
N LEU A 33 10.53 -0.18 -7.13
CA LEU A 33 10.40 -1.58 -7.51
C LEU A 33 10.63 -2.48 -6.28
N GLY A 34 9.71 -3.39 -6.07
CA GLY A 34 9.79 -4.32 -4.96
C GLY A 34 9.15 -3.84 -3.67
N ASP A 35 8.70 -2.60 -3.63
CA ASP A 35 8.03 -2.07 -2.45
C ASP A 35 6.57 -2.49 -2.40
N GLN A 36 5.98 -2.40 -1.22
CA GLN A 36 4.55 -2.62 -1.04
C GLN A 36 3.99 -1.58 -0.08
N VAL A 37 2.68 -1.46 -0.07
CA VAL A 37 1.98 -0.56 0.84
C VAL A 37 1.36 -1.37 1.97
N SER A 38 1.39 -0.81 3.16
CA SER A 38 0.59 -1.35 4.25
C SER A 38 -0.33 -0.25 4.77
N TRP A 39 -1.59 -0.61 4.97
CA TRP A 39 -2.58 0.30 5.52
C TRP A 39 -3.03 -0.21 6.88
N ILE A 40 -3.36 0.71 7.76
CA ILE A 40 -3.89 0.35 9.07
C ILE A 40 -4.91 1.39 9.49
N SER A 41 -5.96 0.96 10.16
CA SER A 41 -6.96 1.85 10.70
C SER A 41 -7.42 1.32 12.04
N ASP A 42 -7.51 2.22 13.05
CA ASP A 42 -8.12 1.88 14.34
C ASP A 42 -9.56 2.35 14.42
N ALA A 43 -10.09 2.94 13.34
CA ALA A 43 -11.43 3.52 13.36
C ALA A 43 -12.50 2.57 12.84
N GLY A 44 -12.12 1.50 12.14
CA GLY A 44 -13.10 0.58 11.62
C GLY A 44 -12.49 -0.43 10.66
N ASN A 45 -13.33 -1.32 10.15
CA ASN A 45 -12.92 -2.31 9.16
C ASN A 45 -12.55 -1.60 7.87
N LEU A 46 -11.40 -1.94 7.34
CA LEU A 46 -10.79 -1.21 6.24
C LEU A 46 -10.98 -1.93 4.92
N ARG A 47 -11.36 -1.18 3.89
CA ARG A 47 -11.32 -1.66 2.52
C ARG A 47 -10.62 -0.62 1.67
N VAL A 48 -9.68 -1.08 0.85
CA VAL A 48 -8.95 -0.24 -0.09
C VAL A 48 -9.27 -0.76 -1.48
N GLU A 49 -9.67 0.12 -2.38
CA GLU A 49 -10.15 -0.28 -3.68
C GLU A 49 -9.52 0.58 -4.79
N PHE A 50 -8.80 -0.07 -5.69
CA PHE A 50 -8.27 0.57 -6.90
C PHE A 50 -9.21 0.28 -8.06
N ASP A 51 -9.12 1.08 -9.11
CA ASP A 51 -9.82 0.75 -10.35
C ASP A 51 -9.23 -0.54 -10.93
N VAL A 52 -10.11 -1.42 -11.42
CA VAL A 52 -9.67 -2.70 -11.93
C VAL A 52 -8.72 -2.54 -13.12
N ASN A 53 -8.85 -1.47 -13.87
CA ASN A 53 -8.02 -1.22 -15.04
C ASN A 53 -6.79 -0.36 -14.75
N ARG A 54 -6.62 0.05 -13.50
CA ARG A 54 -5.49 0.91 -13.14
C ARG A 54 -5.07 0.62 -11.73
N CYS A 55 -4.40 -0.51 -11.56
CA CYS A 55 -3.96 -0.98 -10.28
C CYS A 55 -2.54 -1.55 -10.42
N PRO A 56 -1.61 -1.17 -9.53
CA PRO A 56 -0.23 -1.66 -9.63
C PRO A 56 -0.02 -3.01 -8.95
N PHE A 57 -1.04 -3.54 -8.29
CA PHE A 57 -0.90 -4.76 -7.49
C PHE A 57 -1.67 -5.91 -8.11
N GLY A 58 -1.49 -7.11 -7.56
CA GLY A 58 -2.13 -8.30 -8.07
C GLY A 58 -3.63 -8.37 -7.81
N SER A 59 -4.13 -7.52 -6.91
CA SER A 59 -5.56 -7.41 -6.63
C SER A 59 -5.92 -5.95 -6.56
N ASN A 60 -7.14 -5.60 -6.94
CA ASN A 60 -7.59 -4.21 -6.86
C ASN A 60 -8.41 -3.92 -5.60
N ILE A 61 -8.71 -4.95 -4.81
CA ILE A 61 -9.49 -4.79 -3.58
C ILE A 61 -8.76 -5.47 -2.45
N PHE A 62 -8.60 -4.75 -1.33
CA PHE A 62 -7.96 -5.27 -0.13
C PHE A 62 -8.84 -4.96 1.07
N GLN A 63 -8.92 -5.88 2.03
CA GLN A 63 -9.76 -5.71 3.20
C GLN A 63 -9.05 -6.24 4.44
N ALA A 64 -9.27 -5.56 5.57
CA ALA A 64 -8.76 -6.00 6.86
C ALA A 64 -9.66 -5.53 7.97
N PRO A 65 -9.82 -6.31 9.05
CA PRO A 65 -10.55 -5.86 10.23
C PRO A 65 -9.87 -4.68 10.90
N VAL A 66 -10.61 -4.00 11.77
CA VAL A 66 -10.08 -2.88 12.52
C VAL A 66 -8.83 -3.30 13.30
N GLY A 67 -7.82 -2.46 13.27
CA GLY A 67 -6.58 -2.71 13.99
C GLY A 67 -5.61 -3.66 13.32
N MET A 68 -6.01 -4.28 12.21
CA MET A 68 -5.16 -5.22 11.49
C MET A 68 -4.49 -4.51 10.32
N ARG A 69 -3.23 -4.86 10.09
CA ARG A 69 -2.47 -4.30 8.98
C ARG A 69 -2.88 -4.99 7.69
N LEU A 70 -3.12 -4.18 6.68
CA LEU A 70 -3.54 -4.65 5.36
C LEU A 70 -2.38 -4.46 4.40
N LEU A 71 -1.90 -5.53 3.80
CA LEU A 71 -0.74 -5.49 2.90
C LEU A 71 -1.18 -5.62 1.46
N SER A 72 -0.58 -4.79 0.60
CA SER A 72 -0.89 -4.83 -0.84
C SER A 72 -0.15 -5.93 -1.57
N GLY A 73 0.95 -6.40 -1.01
CA GLY A 73 1.89 -7.20 -1.76
C GLY A 73 2.72 -6.32 -2.70
N PRO A 74 3.71 -6.88 -3.37
CA PRO A 74 4.60 -6.08 -4.22
C PRO A 74 3.91 -5.61 -5.49
N VAL A 75 4.47 -4.56 -6.09
CA VAL A 75 4.02 -4.10 -7.39
C VAL A 75 4.23 -5.22 -8.41
N VAL A 76 3.23 -5.43 -9.26
CA VAL A 76 3.28 -6.49 -10.27
C VAL A 76 4.33 -6.14 -11.32
N PRO A 77 5.18 -7.10 -11.72
CA PRO A 77 6.18 -6.84 -12.78
C PRO A 77 5.51 -6.34 -14.04
N GLY A 78 6.14 -5.37 -14.68
CA GLY A 78 5.60 -4.78 -15.90
C GLY A 78 4.67 -3.62 -15.67
N THR A 79 4.40 -3.27 -14.42
CA THR A 79 3.56 -2.11 -14.10
C THR A 79 4.25 -0.83 -14.54
N LYS A 80 3.51 0.05 -15.18
CA LYS A 80 4.06 1.31 -15.65
C LYS A 80 4.17 2.30 -14.49
N ALA A 81 5.24 3.11 -14.53
CA ALA A 81 5.40 4.19 -13.56
C ALA A 81 4.24 5.16 -13.70
N GLY A 82 3.83 5.74 -12.60
CA GLY A 82 2.75 6.70 -12.61
C GLY A 82 1.95 6.69 -11.32
N SER A 83 0.81 7.33 -11.37
CA SER A 83 -0.06 7.53 -10.23
C SER A 83 -1.23 6.57 -10.30
N TYR A 84 -1.51 5.92 -9.18
CA TYR A 84 -2.59 4.93 -9.06
C TYR A 84 -3.44 5.33 -7.87
N LYS A 85 -4.66 5.74 -8.12
CA LYS A 85 -5.54 6.25 -7.08
C LYS A 85 -6.43 5.16 -6.54
N TYR A 86 -6.76 5.27 -5.25
CA TYR A 86 -7.61 4.29 -4.61
C TYR A 86 -8.63 4.99 -3.71
N ARG A 87 -9.70 4.26 -3.42
CA ARG A 87 -10.74 4.70 -2.52
C ARG A 87 -10.59 3.97 -1.19
N LEU A 88 -10.88 4.67 -0.12
CA LEU A 88 -10.83 4.12 1.24
C LEU A 88 -12.21 4.01 1.81
N TRP A 89 -12.51 2.85 2.37
CA TRP A 89 -13.78 2.59 3.01
C TRP A 89 -13.54 2.13 4.43
N LEU A 90 -14.30 2.66 5.38
CA LEU A 90 -14.29 2.22 6.76
C LEU A 90 -15.70 1.80 7.12
N ASN A 91 -15.86 0.56 7.60
CA ASN A 91 -17.16 0.00 7.96
C ASN A 91 -18.19 0.20 6.85
N GLU A 92 -17.76 -0.07 5.60
CA GLU A 92 -18.63 0.02 4.41
C GLU A 92 -19.03 1.43 4.01
N GLN A 93 -18.38 2.43 4.56
CA GLN A 93 -18.62 3.82 4.16
C GLN A 93 -17.36 4.40 3.57
N MET A 94 -17.49 5.03 2.40
CA MET A 94 -16.36 5.68 1.77
C MET A 94 -15.95 6.90 2.59
N VAL A 95 -14.68 6.92 3.01
CA VAL A 95 -14.20 7.98 3.89
C VAL A 95 -13.12 8.83 3.24
N GLY A 96 -12.57 8.40 2.12
CA GLY A 96 -11.51 9.18 1.51
C GLY A 96 -10.88 8.49 0.33
N ARG A 97 -9.79 9.07 -0.13
CA ARG A 97 -9.03 8.58 -1.26
C ARG A 97 -7.55 8.70 -0.94
N GLY A 98 -6.75 7.91 -1.66
CA GLY A 98 -5.32 8.01 -1.57
C GLY A 98 -4.69 7.76 -2.92
N GLU A 99 -3.38 7.75 -2.95
CA GLU A 99 -2.65 7.64 -4.19
C GLU A 99 -1.36 6.88 -3.96
N VAL A 100 -1.07 5.94 -4.87
CA VAL A 100 0.22 5.27 -4.92
C VAL A 100 0.95 5.82 -6.14
N ILE A 101 2.15 6.32 -5.94
CA ILE A 101 2.99 6.80 -7.02
C ILE A 101 4.10 5.78 -7.19
N TYR A 102 4.10 5.08 -8.33
CA TYR A 102 5.11 4.07 -8.59
C TYR A 102 6.20 4.67 -9.47
N ARG A 103 7.43 4.57 -8.99
CA ARG A 103 8.60 5.01 -9.74
C ARG A 103 9.33 3.77 -10.24
N ASP A 104 9.50 3.68 -11.54
CA ASP A 104 10.18 2.55 -12.15
C ASP A 104 11.67 2.80 -12.15
N LYS A 105 12.32 2.46 -11.04
CA LYS A 105 13.75 2.72 -10.90
C LYS A 105 14.54 1.45 -10.64
#